data_8a88fc060ba0ffe1fde14584d993c091
#
_entry.id   8a88fc060ba0ffe1fde14584d993c091
#
_cell.length_a   1.000
_cell.length_b   1.000
_cell.length_c   1.000
_cell.angle_alpha   90.00
_cell.angle_beta   90.00
_cell.angle_gamma   90.00
#
_symmetry.space_group_name_H-M   'P 1'
#
loop_
_entity.id
_entity.type
_entity.pdbx_description
1 polymer ?
#
loop_
_entity_poly.entity_id
_entity_poly.type
_entity_poly.pdbx_seq_one_letter_code
_entity_poly.pdbx_strand_id
1 'polypeptide(L)'
;MTRKPSSFTASRLALSRVTRAAALGIAIAGASLAGNAQAADVEVPANIKWTVPFGVGGGTDVWARFFSPWLSDYIPGEPTIMIDNVPGGGSINGANLFAMRAKADGSNWLGTSASTQYPAMLDDRRVRYDYSEWTPILATPTGGVVYGQPSLGDTADAAIDALLSQPVKLAAQNPTGLELPVLIALDLLGADVQAVFGMRSRGEGRLAFERGEADIDFQTSSAYLSNVTPLVESGKAVPLFSLGLLDDDGKIVRDPAFPDLPTFNEVYQARHGEAPSGPAYEAFRKFFASGFALQKLIMVPRDTPQELVDAYRDAAREFVATDEFKQDAEAQLGPYTPVIGDVIQRHLEDAMSIDEATREWLAKWLEEKHNARI
;
A
#
# COMPACT_ATOMS: atom_id res chain seq x y z
N MET A 1 2.79 6.13 -83.09
CA MET A 1 1.86 7.14 -83.69
C MET A 1 1.82 8.30 -82.66
N THR A 2 2.66 9.32 -82.90
CA THR A 2 2.35 10.57 -83.56
C THR A 2 1.26 11.32 -82.80
N ARG A 3 1.40 12.50 -82.25
CA ARG A 3 2.08 13.73 -82.69
C ARG A 3 2.09 14.74 -81.52
N LYS A 4 3.16 15.50 -81.35
CA LYS A 4 3.25 16.90 -80.91
C LYS A 4 2.51 17.84 -81.91
N PRO A 5 2.50 19.21 -81.77
CA PRO A 5 2.79 20.17 -80.74
C PRO A 5 1.84 21.41 -80.80
N SER A 6 2.05 22.44 -80.01
CA SER A 6 2.26 23.89 -80.37
C SER A 6 1.95 24.77 -79.16
N SER A 7 2.87 25.51 -78.61
CA SER A 7 3.54 26.78 -78.94
C SER A 7 2.62 27.99 -79.01
N PHE A 8 3.04 29.04 -78.34
CA PHE A 8 3.01 30.49 -78.60
C PHE A 8 2.62 31.26 -77.32
N THR A 9 3.12 32.33 -76.89
CA THR A 9 4.25 33.22 -77.16
C THR A 9 4.19 34.35 -76.10
N ALA A 10 5.30 34.66 -75.54
CA ALA A 10 5.81 35.92 -75.01
C ALA A 10 4.98 37.23 -75.12
N SER A 11 5.07 38.05 -74.08
CA SER A 11 5.59 39.46 -74.12
C SER A 11 5.45 40.14 -72.73
N ARG A 12 6.61 40.58 -72.22
CA ARG A 12 7.02 41.96 -71.85
C ARG A 12 6.16 42.64 -70.81
N LEU A 13 6.66 43.36 -69.82
CA LEU A 13 7.76 44.27 -69.61
C LEU A 13 7.94 44.57 -68.10
N ALA A 14 9.11 44.55 -67.65
CA ALA A 14 9.86 45.46 -66.79
C ALA A 14 9.18 46.55 -65.96
N LEU A 15 9.78 46.77 -64.86
CA LEU A 15 9.78 47.82 -63.78
C LEU A 15 9.21 47.25 -62.50
N SER A 16 9.89 47.28 -61.40
CA SER A 16 10.90 48.15 -60.84
C SER A 16 11.66 47.48 -59.74
N ARG A 17 12.96 47.48 -59.83
CA ARG A 17 13.86 47.26 -58.73
C ARG A 17 13.79 48.49 -57.83
N VAL A 18 13.20 48.43 -56.65
CA VAL A 18 13.48 49.17 -55.42
C VAL A 18 12.40 48.74 -54.40
N THR A 19 12.69 47.87 -53.54
CA THR A 19 12.13 47.62 -52.22
C THR A 19 12.43 46.16 -51.76
N ARG A 20 13.70 45.77 -51.73
CA ARG A 20 14.16 44.53 -51.12
C ARG A 20 15.41 44.78 -50.28
N ALA A 21 15.31 45.71 -49.34
CA ALA A 21 16.41 45.94 -48.38
C ALA A 21 15.96 46.30 -46.96
N ALA A 22 14.65 46.08 -46.61
CA ALA A 22 14.16 46.40 -45.27
C ALA A 22 13.39 45.26 -44.56
N ALA A 23 13.44 44.04 -45.09
CA ALA A 23 12.75 42.90 -44.50
C ALA A 23 13.69 41.77 -43.99
N LEU A 24 15.01 41.97 -43.93
CA LEU A 24 16.00 40.96 -43.49
C LEU A 24 16.67 41.32 -42.18
N GLY A 25 16.24 42.38 -41.49
CA GLY A 25 16.81 42.86 -40.22
C GLY A 25 16.03 42.53 -38.96
N ILE A 26 14.85 41.92 -39.03
CA ILE A 26 13.98 41.65 -37.85
C ILE A 26 13.81 40.14 -37.55
N ALA A 27 14.31 39.25 -38.42
CA ALA A 27 14.18 37.81 -38.22
C ALA A 27 15.35 37.14 -37.45
N ILE A 28 16.35 37.91 -37.01
CA ILE A 28 17.54 37.34 -36.26
C ILE A 28 17.56 37.74 -34.77
N ALA A 29 16.66 38.61 -34.32
CA ALA A 29 16.56 38.99 -32.91
C ALA A 29 15.48 38.21 -32.11
N GLY A 30 14.77 37.25 -32.74
CA GLY A 30 13.71 36.46 -32.09
C GLY A 30 14.09 34.99 -31.75
N ALA A 31 15.33 34.58 -32.06
CA ALA A 31 15.71 33.17 -31.93
C ALA A 31 16.68 32.86 -30.75
N SER A 32 16.85 33.79 -29.81
CA SER A 32 17.81 33.65 -28.71
C SER A 32 17.18 33.72 -27.32
N LEU A 33 15.85 33.51 -27.20
CA LEU A 33 15.16 33.38 -25.91
C LEU A 33 14.38 32.05 -25.80
N ALA A 34 14.82 31.00 -26.52
CA ALA A 34 14.64 29.68 -26.02
C ALA A 34 15.66 29.48 -24.89
N GLY A 35 15.38 30.13 -23.76
CA GLY A 35 16.10 29.83 -22.53
C GLY A 35 15.98 28.32 -22.34
N ASN A 36 17.13 27.64 -22.28
CA ASN A 36 17.21 26.37 -21.62
C ASN A 36 16.57 26.61 -20.24
N ALA A 37 15.34 26.18 -20.06
CA ALA A 37 14.84 25.85 -18.75
C ALA A 37 15.70 24.66 -18.33
N GLN A 38 16.87 24.95 -17.81
CA GLN A 38 17.68 24.02 -17.04
C GLN A 38 16.75 23.63 -15.91
N ALA A 39 16.31 22.39 -15.88
CA ALA A 39 15.63 21.86 -14.71
C ALA A 39 16.54 22.28 -13.53
N ALA A 40 16.01 23.11 -12.64
CA ALA A 40 16.75 23.46 -11.43
C ALA A 40 17.08 22.13 -10.78
N ASP A 41 18.35 21.88 -10.50
CA ASP A 41 18.76 20.69 -9.78
C ASP A 41 17.95 20.70 -8.48
N VAL A 42 17.04 19.75 -8.34
CA VAL A 42 16.20 19.60 -7.14
C VAL A 42 17.14 19.29 -5.99
N GLU A 43 17.22 20.18 -5.00
CA GLU A 43 18.06 19.97 -3.82
C GLU A 43 17.34 18.99 -2.86
N VAL A 44 17.62 17.70 -3.04
CA VAL A 44 17.08 16.65 -2.16
C VAL A 44 17.82 16.68 -0.83
N PRO A 45 17.11 16.59 0.33
CA PRO A 45 17.77 16.47 1.63
C PRO A 45 18.73 15.27 1.70
N ALA A 46 19.99 15.50 2.12
CA ALA A 46 20.99 14.45 2.24
C ALA A 46 20.61 13.33 3.24
N ASN A 47 19.70 13.62 4.17
CA ASN A 47 19.17 12.67 5.14
C ASN A 47 17.66 12.72 5.15
N ILE A 48 17.02 11.56 4.99
CA ILE A 48 15.57 11.38 5.05
C ILE A 48 15.26 10.49 6.25
N LYS A 49 14.38 10.99 7.12
CA LYS A 49 13.86 10.22 8.24
C LYS A 49 12.54 9.58 7.85
N TRP A 50 12.52 8.26 7.76
CA TRP A 50 11.31 7.51 7.46
C TRP A 50 10.70 6.94 8.74
N THR A 51 9.69 7.61 9.27
CA THR A 51 8.93 7.16 10.43
C THR A 51 8.06 5.95 10.07
N VAL A 52 8.31 4.84 10.75
CA VAL A 52 7.49 3.62 10.67
C VAL A 52 6.74 3.47 11.99
N PRO A 53 5.41 3.68 12.05
CA PRO A 53 4.64 3.71 13.30
C PRO A 53 4.37 2.31 13.89
N PHE A 54 5.31 1.38 13.71
CA PHE A 54 5.23 -0.02 14.13
C PHE A 54 6.57 -0.48 14.71
N GLY A 55 6.52 -1.54 15.50
CA GLY A 55 7.72 -2.23 16.00
C GLY A 55 8.47 -2.95 14.88
N VAL A 56 9.76 -3.19 15.15
CA VAL A 56 10.66 -3.93 14.25
C VAL A 56 10.14 -5.34 13.96
N GLY A 57 10.33 -5.83 12.74
CA GLY A 57 9.99 -7.19 12.29
C GLY A 57 8.52 -7.37 11.88
N GLY A 58 7.69 -6.32 11.94
CA GLY A 58 6.35 -6.32 11.34
C GLY A 58 6.37 -6.02 9.84
N GLY A 59 5.27 -6.33 9.15
CA GLY A 59 5.22 -6.20 7.68
C GLY A 59 5.57 -4.82 7.13
N THR A 60 5.24 -3.73 7.84
CA THR A 60 5.61 -2.37 7.41
C THR A 60 7.10 -2.08 7.63
N ASP A 61 7.70 -2.61 8.69
CA ASP A 61 9.13 -2.49 8.93
C ASP A 61 9.95 -3.27 7.88
N VAL A 62 9.56 -4.52 7.61
CA VAL A 62 10.17 -5.35 6.54
C VAL A 62 10.08 -4.64 5.20
N TRP A 63 8.91 -4.13 4.86
CA TRP A 63 8.66 -3.41 3.62
C TRP A 63 9.51 -2.13 3.50
N ALA A 64 9.58 -1.31 4.55
CA ALA A 64 10.36 -0.08 4.54
C ALA A 64 11.85 -0.36 4.37
N ARG A 65 12.38 -1.41 5.02
CA ARG A 65 13.78 -1.85 4.88
C ARG A 65 14.08 -2.42 3.50
N PHE A 66 13.11 -3.02 2.84
CA PHE A 66 13.25 -3.45 1.45
C PHE A 66 13.33 -2.26 0.50
N PHE A 67 12.44 -1.26 0.65
CA PHE A 67 12.41 -0.11 -0.26
C PHE A 67 13.49 0.94 0.00
N SER A 68 14.01 1.06 1.23
CA SER A 68 14.94 2.15 1.57
C SER A 68 16.24 2.15 0.74
N PRO A 69 16.93 1.02 0.45
CA PRO A 69 18.10 1.03 -0.42
C PRO A 69 17.74 1.41 -1.86
N TRP A 70 16.67 0.84 -2.42
CA TRP A 70 16.21 1.17 -3.77
C TRP A 70 15.92 2.66 -3.93
N LEU A 71 15.21 3.25 -2.98
CA LEU A 71 14.92 4.68 -2.99
C LEU A 71 16.21 5.51 -2.83
N SER A 72 17.11 5.11 -1.93
CA SER A 72 18.39 5.81 -1.74
C SER A 72 19.21 5.85 -3.03
N ASP A 73 19.34 4.72 -3.72
CA ASP A 73 20.19 4.58 -4.90
C ASP A 73 19.66 5.32 -6.13
N TYR A 74 18.34 5.53 -6.23
CA TYR A 74 17.70 6.16 -7.38
C TYR A 74 17.28 7.61 -7.16
N ILE A 75 17.18 8.08 -5.93
CA ILE A 75 16.87 9.49 -5.65
C ILE A 75 18.13 10.35 -5.93
N PRO A 76 18.01 11.49 -6.64
CA PRO A 76 19.14 12.38 -6.87
C PRO A 76 19.87 12.75 -5.58
N GLY A 77 21.19 12.59 -5.58
CA GLY A 77 22.04 12.86 -4.41
C GLY A 77 22.16 11.70 -3.43
N GLU A 78 21.57 10.53 -3.73
CA GLU A 78 21.70 9.28 -2.95
C GLU A 78 21.52 9.51 -1.43
N PRO A 79 20.35 10.04 -1.00
CA PRO A 79 20.15 10.43 0.39
C PRO A 79 20.21 9.22 1.33
N THR A 80 20.77 9.43 2.52
CA THR A 80 20.69 8.42 3.58
C THR A 80 19.25 8.33 4.11
N ILE A 81 18.57 7.18 3.94
CA ILE A 81 17.22 6.94 4.43
C ILE A 81 17.27 6.16 5.73
N MET A 82 16.89 6.82 6.82
CA MET A 82 16.90 6.25 8.18
C MET A 82 15.50 5.80 8.60
N ILE A 83 15.33 4.50 8.84
CA ILE A 83 14.07 3.94 9.37
C ILE A 83 14.00 4.20 10.88
N ASP A 84 12.97 4.94 11.30
CA ASP A 84 12.68 5.26 12.70
C ASP A 84 11.38 4.58 13.14
N ASN A 85 11.47 3.50 13.91
CA ASN A 85 10.31 2.77 14.41
C ASN A 85 9.71 3.46 15.63
N VAL A 86 8.47 3.94 15.52
CA VAL A 86 7.72 4.64 16.58
C VAL A 86 6.40 3.90 16.88
N PRO A 87 6.45 2.75 17.54
CA PRO A 87 5.26 1.94 17.79
C PRO A 87 4.35 2.53 18.87
N GLY A 88 3.12 2.01 18.96
CA GLY A 88 2.16 2.29 20.02
C GLY A 88 0.77 2.67 19.51
N GLY A 89 -0.25 2.23 20.26
CA GLY A 89 -1.64 2.47 19.89
C GLY A 89 -2.07 1.85 18.56
N GLY A 90 -1.38 0.79 18.11
CA GLY A 90 -1.63 0.16 16.81
C GLY A 90 -1.22 1.03 15.61
N SER A 91 -0.24 1.87 15.73
CA SER A 91 0.30 2.88 14.82
C SER A 91 -0.12 4.34 15.13
N ILE A 92 -1.21 4.55 15.85
CA ILE A 92 -1.77 5.89 16.08
C ILE A 92 -0.73 6.84 16.70
N ASN A 93 0.10 6.36 17.64
CA ASN A 93 1.09 7.21 18.33
C ASN A 93 2.15 7.74 17.36
N GLY A 94 2.72 6.88 16.50
CA GLY A 94 3.73 7.28 15.53
C GLY A 94 3.17 8.20 14.45
N ALA A 95 1.97 7.92 13.96
CA ALA A 95 1.27 8.77 12.99
C ALA A 95 0.91 10.14 13.57
N ASN A 96 0.39 10.20 14.80
CA ASN A 96 0.15 11.46 15.50
C ASN A 96 1.44 12.27 15.69
N LEU A 97 2.54 11.61 16.05
CA LEU A 97 3.83 12.26 16.22
C LEU A 97 4.33 12.84 14.89
N PHE A 98 4.19 12.11 13.80
CA PHE A 98 4.52 12.58 12.46
C PHE A 98 3.68 13.81 12.08
N ALA A 99 2.35 13.72 12.18
CA ALA A 99 1.45 14.84 11.88
C ALA A 99 1.80 16.12 12.64
N MET A 100 2.28 15.98 13.89
CA MET A 100 2.61 17.11 14.75
C MET A 100 4.00 17.71 14.47
N ARG A 101 4.98 16.91 14.00
CA ARG A 101 6.40 17.29 14.02
C ARG A 101 7.10 17.23 12.67
N ALA A 102 6.54 16.55 11.68
CA ALA A 102 7.17 16.43 10.37
C ALA A 102 7.23 17.80 9.68
N LYS A 103 8.39 18.07 9.08
CA LYS A 103 8.59 19.25 8.25
C LYS A 103 8.27 18.93 6.81
N ALA A 104 7.72 19.90 6.10
CA ALA A 104 7.41 19.79 4.68
C ALA A 104 8.61 20.15 3.78
N ASP A 105 9.82 19.78 4.19
CA ASP A 105 11.08 20.04 3.49
C ASP A 105 11.62 18.82 2.74
N GLY A 106 10.81 17.77 2.61
CA GLY A 106 11.19 16.50 1.96
C GLY A 106 11.98 15.55 2.87
N SER A 107 12.52 16.02 4.00
CA SER A 107 13.36 15.18 4.89
C SER A 107 12.56 14.22 5.80
N ASN A 108 11.24 14.29 5.79
CA ASN A 108 10.40 13.48 6.66
C ASN A 108 9.39 12.65 5.87
N TRP A 109 9.48 11.34 6.00
CA TRP A 109 8.55 10.38 5.41
C TRP A 109 7.80 9.60 6.49
N LEU A 110 6.59 9.17 6.17
CA LEU A 110 5.77 8.30 7.00
C LEU A 110 5.44 7.03 6.24
N GLY A 111 5.72 5.88 6.84
CA GLY A 111 5.24 4.59 6.36
C GLY A 111 3.91 4.24 7.00
N THR A 112 2.80 4.29 6.26
CA THR A 112 1.49 3.91 6.79
C THR A 112 1.08 2.49 6.41
N SER A 113 0.00 2.03 7.00
CA SER A 113 -0.70 0.79 6.65
C SER A 113 -2.19 0.89 6.99
N ALA A 114 -2.95 -0.16 6.70
CA ALA A 114 -4.35 -0.26 7.11
C ALA A 114 -4.57 0.04 8.61
N SER A 115 -3.65 -0.36 9.49
CA SER A 115 -3.71 -0.02 10.92
C SER A 115 -3.62 1.49 11.21
N THR A 116 -3.11 2.28 10.25
CA THR A 116 -3.12 3.74 10.33
C THR A 116 -4.37 4.33 9.65
N GLN A 117 -4.86 3.68 8.59
CA GLN A 117 -6.03 4.14 7.83
C GLN A 117 -7.34 3.91 8.60
N TYR A 118 -7.57 2.69 9.09
CA TYR A 118 -8.85 2.31 9.71
C TYR A 118 -9.23 3.17 10.92
N PRO A 119 -8.33 3.48 11.87
CA PRO A 119 -8.69 4.40 12.95
C PRO A 119 -9.14 5.78 12.46
N ALA A 120 -8.53 6.29 11.37
CA ALA A 120 -8.95 7.56 10.76
C ALA A 120 -10.33 7.44 10.09
N MET A 121 -10.58 6.33 9.34
CA MET A 121 -11.88 6.05 8.73
C MET A 121 -13.01 5.92 9.76
N LEU A 122 -12.68 5.48 10.96
CA LEU A 122 -13.63 5.21 12.04
C LEU A 122 -13.76 6.37 13.02
N ASP A 123 -13.13 7.52 12.74
CA ASP A 123 -13.09 8.69 13.63
C ASP A 123 -12.65 8.34 15.07
N ASP A 124 -11.68 7.42 15.20
CA ASP A 124 -11.14 7.00 16.48
C ASP A 124 -10.62 8.23 17.24
N ARG A 125 -11.20 8.49 18.42
CA ARG A 125 -10.89 9.66 19.25
C ARG A 125 -9.41 9.84 19.61
N ARG A 126 -8.57 8.84 19.42
CA ARG A 126 -7.12 8.89 19.64
C ARG A 126 -6.36 9.47 18.45
N VAL A 127 -6.97 9.48 17.26
CA VAL A 127 -6.39 10.00 16.02
C VAL A 127 -6.29 11.53 16.07
N ARG A 128 -5.13 12.06 15.68
CA ARG A 128 -4.81 13.49 15.58
C ARG A 128 -4.17 13.83 14.24
N TYR A 129 -4.29 12.94 13.27
CA TYR A 129 -3.80 13.09 11.91
C TYR A 129 -4.97 13.02 10.93
N ASP A 130 -4.75 13.64 9.78
CA ASP A 130 -5.66 13.60 8.64
C ASP A 130 -4.87 13.16 7.40
N TYR A 131 -5.36 12.16 6.68
CA TYR A 131 -4.73 11.68 5.46
C TYR A 131 -4.75 12.73 4.34
N SER A 132 -5.67 13.68 4.36
CA SER A 132 -5.72 14.79 3.42
C SER A 132 -4.55 15.78 3.58
N GLU A 133 -3.87 15.77 4.73
CA GLU A 133 -2.68 16.58 5.01
C GLU A 133 -1.37 15.90 4.59
N TRP A 134 -1.45 14.79 3.88
CA TRP A 134 -0.30 14.03 3.40
C TRP A 134 -0.37 13.76 1.91
N THR A 135 0.78 13.80 1.24
CA THR A 135 0.93 13.49 -0.18
C THR A 135 1.57 12.11 -0.34
N PRO A 136 0.93 11.18 -1.07
CA PRO A 136 1.48 9.86 -1.31
C PRO A 136 2.58 9.89 -2.37
N ILE A 137 3.64 9.14 -2.12
CA ILE A 137 4.74 8.90 -3.05
C ILE A 137 4.56 7.58 -3.76
N LEU A 138 4.48 6.50 -2.98
CA LEU A 138 4.39 5.12 -3.44
C LEU A 138 3.44 4.34 -2.52
N ALA A 139 2.67 3.44 -3.10
CA ALA A 139 1.84 2.47 -2.39
C ALA A 139 2.12 1.06 -2.91
N THR A 140 1.99 0.06 -2.04
CA THR A 140 1.97 -1.34 -2.44
C THR A 140 0.73 -2.03 -1.91
N PRO A 141 0.02 -2.79 -2.76
CA PRO A 141 -0.95 -3.76 -2.28
C PRO A 141 -0.23 -4.89 -1.54
N THR A 142 -0.97 -5.66 -0.80
CA THR A 142 -0.48 -6.88 -0.16
C THR A 142 -1.64 -7.83 0.04
N GLY A 143 -1.35 -9.11 0.04
CA GLY A 143 -2.23 -10.11 0.61
C GLY A 143 -1.99 -10.29 2.11
N GLY A 144 -2.57 -11.36 2.64
CA GLY A 144 -2.36 -11.77 4.02
C GLY A 144 -2.80 -13.19 4.24
N VAL A 145 -2.11 -13.89 5.13
CA VAL A 145 -2.37 -15.30 5.43
C VAL A 145 -2.63 -15.48 6.91
N VAL A 146 -3.73 -16.16 7.21
CA VAL A 146 -4.04 -16.67 8.56
C VAL A 146 -3.45 -18.08 8.68
N TYR A 147 -2.78 -18.36 9.79
CA TYR A 147 -2.15 -19.63 10.07
C TYR A 147 -2.34 -20.02 11.54
N GLY A 148 -2.26 -21.31 11.83
CA GLY A 148 -2.52 -21.88 13.14
C GLY A 148 -1.36 -22.72 13.66
N GLN A 149 -1.40 -22.97 14.97
CA GLN A 149 -0.51 -23.93 15.64
C GLN A 149 -0.77 -25.35 15.11
N PRO A 150 0.28 -26.19 14.94
CA PRO A 150 0.10 -27.61 14.59
C PRO A 150 -0.75 -28.41 15.60
N SER A 151 -0.89 -27.90 16.82
CA SER A 151 -1.79 -28.48 17.85
C SER A 151 -3.28 -28.37 17.49
N LEU A 152 -3.66 -27.47 16.58
CA LEU A 152 -5.03 -27.39 16.03
C LEU A 152 -5.28 -28.47 14.97
N GLY A 153 -4.23 -28.90 14.26
CA GLY A 153 -4.29 -29.89 13.19
C GLY A 153 -3.04 -29.79 12.32
N ASP A 154 -2.67 -30.87 11.65
CA ASP A 154 -1.52 -30.95 10.74
C ASP A 154 -1.86 -30.60 9.29
N THR A 155 -3.15 -30.35 9.01
CA THR A 155 -3.66 -29.87 7.71
C THR A 155 -4.56 -28.65 7.91
N ALA A 156 -4.73 -27.83 6.86
CA ALA A 156 -5.60 -26.66 6.89
C ALA A 156 -7.04 -27.03 7.32
N ASP A 157 -7.61 -28.08 6.76
CA ASP A 157 -8.98 -28.52 7.08
C ASP A 157 -9.12 -28.94 8.55
N ALA A 158 -8.20 -29.76 9.06
CA ALA A 158 -8.23 -30.21 10.46
C ALA A 158 -8.05 -29.01 11.42
N ALA A 159 -7.14 -28.10 11.11
CA ALA A 159 -6.92 -26.91 11.92
C ALA A 159 -8.09 -25.93 11.87
N ILE A 160 -8.78 -25.78 10.73
CA ILE A 160 -10.02 -25.00 10.63
C ILE A 160 -11.15 -25.67 11.43
N ASP A 161 -11.30 -27.00 11.37
CA ASP A 161 -12.32 -27.71 12.18
C ASP A 161 -12.06 -27.52 13.68
N ALA A 162 -10.82 -27.57 14.13
CA ALA A 162 -10.46 -27.29 15.52
C ALA A 162 -10.74 -25.83 15.90
N LEU A 163 -10.37 -24.88 15.05
CA LEU A 163 -10.63 -23.44 15.21
C LEU A 163 -12.12 -23.13 15.37
N LEU A 164 -12.99 -23.88 14.69
CA LEU A 164 -14.45 -23.70 14.77
C LEU A 164 -15.10 -24.44 15.97
N SER A 165 -14.37 -25.35 16.62
CA SER A 165 -14.90 -26.20 17.70
C SER A 165 -14.47 -25.78 19.11
N GLN A 166 -13.51 -24.87 19.24
CA GLN A 166 -12.97 -24.42 20.53
C GLN A 166 -12.53 -22.95 20.48
N PRO A 167 -12.50 -22.25 21.61
CA PRO A 167 -11.93 -20.90 21.66
C PRO A 167 -10.47 -20.89 21.27
N VAL A 168 -10.06 -19.89 20.45
CA VAL A 168 -8.67 -19.70 20.01
C VAL A 168 -8.19 -18.29 20.30
N LYS A 169 -6.90 -18.15 20.61
CA LYS A 169 -6.26 -16.86 20.90
C LYS A 169 -5.55 -16.31 19.68
N LEU A 170 -5.76 -15.01 19.44
CA LEU A 170 -5.04 -14.19 18.45
C LEU A 170 -4.35 -13.02 19.16
N ALA A 171 -3.03 -12.91 19.05
CA ALA A 171 -2.30 -11.75 19.52
C ALA A 171 -2.39 -10.61 18.48
N ALA A 172 -3.00 -9.49 18.85
CA ALA A 172 -3.39 -8.40 17.97
C ALA A 172 -2.89 -7.03 18.44
N GLN A 173 -2.78 -6.06 17.53
CA GLN A 173 -2.34 -4.71 17.86
C GLN A 173 -3.47 -3.89 18.51
N ASN A 174 -4.58 -3.77 17.82
CA ASN A 174 -5.78 -3.10 18.31
C ASN A 174 -7.02 -3.56 17.51
N PRO A 175 -8.23 -3.36 18.05
CA PRO A 175 -9.46 -3.83 17.39
C PRO A 175 -9.83 -3.06 16.11
N THR A 176 -9.27 -1.88 15.90
CA THR A 176 -9.50 -1.04 14.71
C THR A 176 -8.27 -1.03 13.79
N GLY A 177 -7.36 -1.99 13.93
CA GLY A 177 -6.15 -2.12 13.10
C GLY A 177 -6.31 -3.07 11.93
N LEU A 178 -5.17 -3.45 11.37
CA LEU A 178 -5.09 -4.36 10.22
C LEU A 178 -5.77 -5.72 10.48
N GLU A 179 -5.90 -6.12 11.74
CA GLU A 179 -6.59 -7.34 12.15
C GLU A 179 -8.11 -7.30 11.94
N LEU A 180 -8.69 -6.11 11.76
CA LEU A 180 -10.14 -5.94 11.67
C LEU A 180 -10.81 -6.85 10.63
N PRO A 181 -10.41 -6.86 9.34
CA PRO A 181 -11.01 -7.79 8.37
C PRO A 181 -10.75 -9.26 8.71
N VAL A 182 -9.61 -9.59 9.35
CA VAL A 182 -9.35 -10.96 9.80
C VAL A 182 -10.30 -11.38 10.91
N LEU A 183 -10.53 -10.51 11.89
CA LEU A 183 -11.48 -10.77 12.99
C LEU A 183 -12.91 -10.92 12.48
N ILE A 184 -13.33 -10.09 11.52
CA ILE A 184 -14.64 -10.21 10.88
C ILE A 184 -14.73 -11.53 10.07
N ALA A 185 -13.71 -11.88 9.32
CA ALA A 185 -13.67 -13.13 8.56
C ALA A 185 -13.78 -14.36 9.47
N LEU A 186 -13.06 -14.37 10.58
CA LEU A 186 -13.11 -15.45 11.57
C LEU A 186 -14.48 -15.52 12.28
N ASP A 187 -15.09 -14.38 12.60
CA ASP A 187 -16.45 -14.33 13.17
C ASP A 187 -17.49 -14.82 12.17
N LEU A 188 -17.38 -14.47 10.89
CA LEU A 188 -18.21 -14.98 9.80
C LEU A 188 -18.12 -16.51 9.65
N LEU A 189 -16.92 -17.08 9.82
CA LEU A 189 -16.74 -18.53 9.83
C LEU A 189 -17.35 -19.19 11.08
N GLY A 190 -17.68 -18.43 12.12
CA GLY A 190 -18.21 -18.95 13.39
C GLY A 190 -17.14 -19.26 14.42
N ALA A 191 -15.91 -18.79 14.27
CA ALA A 191 -14.81 -19.00 15.21
C ALA A 191 -14.98 -18.15 16.49
N ASP A 192 -14.72 -18.75 17.65
CA ASP A 192 -14.63 -18.04 18.94
C ASP A 192 -13.20 -17.53 19.17
N VAL A 193 -12.94 -16.28 18.71
CA VAL A 193 -11.60 -15.69 18.76
C VAL A 193 -11.43 -14.78 19.97
N GLN A 194 -10.53 -15.16 20.86
CA GLN A 194 -10.07 -14.34 21.98
C GLN A 194 -8.90 -13.46 21.53
N ALA A 195 -9.20 -12.26 21.02
CA ALA A 195 -8.19 -11.30 20.58
C ALA A 195 -7.52 -10.62 21.79
N VAL A 196 -6.21 -10.81 21.93
CA VAL A 196 -5.39 -10.15 22.97
C VAL A 196 -4.71 -8.93 22.34
N PHE A 197 -5.25 -7.75 22.62
CA PHE A 197 -4.76 -6.49 22.07
C PHE A 197 -3.58 -5.92 22.85
N GLY A 198 -2.79 -5.07 22.18
CA GLY A 198 -1.67 -4.33 22.79
C GLY A 198 -0.31 -4.66 22.19
N MET A 199 -0.23 -5.55 21.20
CA MET A 199 1.02 -5.83 20.49
C MET A 199 1.50 -4.57 19.75
N ARG A 200 2.81 -4.31 19.77
CA ARG A 200 3.41 -3.12 19.13
C ARG A 200 3.56 -3.26 17.62
N SER A 201 3.48 -4.49 17.12
CA SER A 201 3.53 -4.82 15.70
C SER A 201 2.93 -6.21 15.45
N ARG A 202 2.65 -6.56 14.20
CA ARG A 202 2.30 -7.94 13.82
C ARG A 202 3.45 -8.91 14.09
N GLY A 203 4.70 -8.44 13.97
CA GLY A 203 5.87 -9.24 14.35
C GLY A 203 5.87 -9.66 15.82
N GLU A 204 5.39 -8.82 16.74
CA GLU A 204 5.24 -9.20 18.15
C GLU A 204 4.12 -10.23 18.34
N GLY A 205 3.01 -10.12 17.59
CA GLY A 205 1.96 -11.15 17.55
C GLY A 205 2.50 -12.51 17.06
N ARG A 206 3.29 -12.50 15.98
CA ARG A 206 3.97 -13.73 15.51
C ARG A 206 4.89 -14.34 16.57
N LEU A 207 5.66 -13.54 17.28
CA LEU A 207 6.50 -14.04 18.37
C LEU A 207 5.67 -14.64 19.52
N ALA A 208 4.51 -14.09 19.83
CA ALA A 208 3.58 -14.70 20.78
C ALA A 208 3.07 -16.06 20.28
N PHE A 209 2.74 -16.15 18.99
CA PHE A 209 2.41 -17.42 18.35
C PHE A 209 3.57 -18.45 18.45
N GLU A 210 4.78 -18.06 18.11
CA GLU A 210 5.96 -18.95 18.18
C GLU A 210 6.24 -19.47 19.61
N ARG A 211 5.88 -18.68 20.64
CA ARG A 211 5.98 -19.10 22.05
C ARG A 211 4.79 -19.93 22.54
N GLY A 212 3.79 -20.18 21.67
CA GLY A 212 2.56 -20.89 22.06
C GLY A 212 1.60 -20.06 22.94
N GLU A 213 1.75 -18.74 22.96
CA GLU A 213 0.87 -17.81 23.69
C GLU A 213 -0.39 -17.45 22.88
N ALA A 214 -0.36 -17.67 21.57
CA ALA A 214 -1.47 -17.55 20.64
C ALA A 214 -1.62 -18.83 19.82
N ASP A 215 -2.86 -19.21 19.52
CA ASP A 215 -3.21 -20.43 18.78
C ASP A 215 -3.21 -20.20 17.27
N ILE A 216 -3.57 -18.98 16.86
CA ILE A 216 -3.56 -18.52 15.48
C ILE A 216 -2.82 -17.18 15.39
N ASP A 217 -2.31 -16.89 14.22
CA ASP A 217 -1.78 -15.56 13.89
C ASP A 217 -2.09 -15.21 12.43
N PHE A 218 -1.82 -13.95 12.07
CA PHE A 218 -2.00 -13.39 10.75
C PHE A 218 -0.80 -12.51 10.40
N GLN A 219 -0.26 -12.69 9.20
CA GLN A 219 0.79 -11.81 8.67
C GLN A 219 0.45 -11.35 7.25
N THR A 220 0.87 -10.11 6.90
CA THR A 220 0.87 -9.64 5.51
C THR A 220 1.92 -10.40 4.71
N SER A 221 1.75 -10.48 3.39
CA SER A 221 2.56 -11.34 2.51
C SER A 221 4.06 -11.16 2.68
N SER A 222 4.57 -9.92 2.75
CA SER A 222 6.01 -9.68 2.95
C SER A 222 6.55 -10.25 4.26
N ALA A 223 5.80 -10.10 5.37
CA ALA A 223 6.19 -10.67 6.65
C ALA A 223 5.97 -12.18 6.70
N TYR A 224 4.95 -12.69 6.02
CA TYR A 224 4.70 -14.12 5.89
C TYR A 224 5.83 -14.81 5.14
N LEU A 225 6.17 -14.34 3.93
CA LEU A 225 7.25 -14.90 3.12
C LEU A 225 8.58 -14.92 3.89
N SER A 226 8.90 -13.82 4.56
CA SER A 226 10.19 -13.69 5.27
C SER A 226 10.26 -14.46 6.58
N ASN A 227 9.15 -14.59 7.33
CA ASN A 227 9.21 -15.04 8.72
C ASN A 227 8.31 -16.23 9.03
N VAL A 228 7.25 -16.49 8.26
CA VAL A 228 6.31 -17.58 8.52
C VAL A 228 6.56 -18.79 7.61
N THR A 229 6.96 -18.57 6.36
CA THR A 229 7.34 -19.66 5.45
C THR A 229 8.34 -20.64 6.09
N PRO A 230 9.42 -20.19 6.78
CA PRO A 230 10.32 -21.12 7.49
C PRO A 230 9.64 -21.89 8.64
N LEU A 231 8.61 -21.31 9.27
CA LEU A 231 7.83 -22.01 10.30
C LEU A 231 6.97 -23.11 9.69
N VAL A 232 6.36 -22.84 8.54
CA VAL A 232 5.58 -23.84 7.78
C VAL A 232 6.48 -24.97 7.30
N GLU A 233 7.62 -24.66 6.69
CA GLU A 233 8.59 -25.64 6.21
C GLU A 233 9.14 -26.52 7.33
N SER A 234 9.27 -25.99 8.56
CA SER A 234 9.70 -26.74 9.74
C SER A 234 8.54 -27.39 10.50
N GLY A 235 7.30 -27.34 10.00
CA GLY A 235 6.13 -27.93 10.63
C GLY A 235 5.68 -27.23 11.92
N LYS A 236 6.05 -25.97 12.12
CA LYS A 236 5.70 -25.15 13.30
C LYS A 236 4.50 -24.24 13.09
N ALA A 237 4.01 -24.16 11.87
CA ALA A 237 2.80 -23.41 11.52
C ALA A 237 2.05 -24.13 10.39
N VAL A 238 0.73 -24.05 10.41
CA VAL A 238 -0.16 -24.60 9.38
C VAL A 238 -0.89 -23.43 8.73
N PRO A 239 -0.69 -23.11 7.43
CA PRO A 239 -1.44 -22.10 6.74
C PRO A 239 -2.91 -22.52 6.60
N LEU A 240 -3.85 -21.63 6.94
CA LEU A 240 -5.27 -21.92 6.95
C LEU A 240 -5.98 -21.38 5.70
N PHE A 241 -5.87 -20.10 5.49
CA PHE A 241 -6.42 -19.41 4.31
C PHE A 241 -5.75 -18.07 4.08
N SER A 242 -5.83 -17.57 2.85
CA SER A 242 -5.46 -16.20 2.51
C SER A 242 -6.68 -15.28 2.54
N LEU A 243 -6.45 -13.97 2.67
CA LEU A 243 -7.51 -12.98 2.45
C LEU A 243 -7.77 -12.78 0.95
N GLY A 244 -6.85 -13.24 0.09
CA GLY A 244 -6.89 -13.04 -1.36
C GLY A 244 -6.40 -11.65 -1.78
N LEU A 245 -6.68 -11.32 -3.02
CA LEU A 245 -6.51 -9.99 -3.62
C LEU A 245 -7.80 -9.56 -4.33
N LEU A 246 -7.92 -8.26 -4.57
CA LEU A 246 -8.97 -7.74 -5.47
C LEU A 246 -8.46 -7.78 -6.91
N ASP A 247 -9.28 -8.33 -7.80
CA ASP A 247 -9.10 -8.17 -9.23
C ASP A 247 -9.62 -6.79 -9.71
N ASP A 248 -9.49 -6.53 -11.02
CA ASP A 248 -9.91 -5.27 -11.64
C ASP A 248 -11.44 -5.01 -11.51
N ASP A 249 -12.24 -6.05 -11.30
CA ASP A 249 -13.68 -5.97 -11.08
C ASP A 249 -14.05 -5.83 -9.59
N GLY A 250 -13.05 -5.75 -8.69
CA GLY A 250 -13.24 -5.66 -7.24
C GLY A 250 -13.71 -6.98 -6.59
N LYS A 251 -13.51 -8.11 -7.28
CA LYS A 251 -13.78 -9.44 -6.74
C LYS A 251 -12.55 -9.97 -6.02
N ILE A 252 -12.77 -10.66 -4.89
CA ILE A 252 -11.71 -11.34 -4.18
C ILE A 252 -11.35 -12.63 -4.93
N VAL A 253 -10.09 -12.71 -5.35
CA VAL A 253 -9.48 -13.85 -6.04
C VAL A 253 -8.31 -14.38 -5.22
N ARG A 254 -7.80 -15.57 -5.57
CA ARG A 254 -6.62 -16.12 -4.89
C ARG A 254 -5.41 -15.20 -5.05
N ASP A 255 -4.68 -15.09 -3.96
CA ASP A 255 -3.43 -14.32 -3.92
C ASP A 255 -2.36 -15.03 -4.78
N PRO A 256 -1.78 -14.39 -5.78
CA PRO A 256 -0.75 -15.00 -6.62
C PRO A 256 0.54 -15.36 -5.86
N ALA A 257 0.78 -14.77 -4.67
CA ALA A 257 1.86 -15.21 -3.79
C ALA A 257 1.57 -16.56 -3.11
N PHE A 258 0.30 -16.96 -3.05
CA PHE A 258 -0.17 -18.19 -2.38
C PHE A 258 -1.23 -18.90 -3.21
N PRO A 259 -0.92 -19.32 -4.45
CA PRO A 259 -1.93 -19.82 -5.42
C PRO A 259 -2.63 -21.10 -4.95
N ASP A 260 -1.96 -21.90 -4.14
CA ASP A 260 -2.50 -23.17 -3.62
C ASP A 260 -3.33 -22.99 -2.35
N LEU A 261 -3.24 -21.81 -1.70
CA LEU A 261 -3.97 -21.55 -0.47
C LEU A 261 -5.37 -20.98 -0.79
N PRO A 262 -6.46 -21.57 -0.25
CA PRO A 262 -7.79 -21.04 -0.47
C PRO A 262 -7.94 -19.63 0.14
N THR A 263 -8.81 -18.83 -0.46
CA THR A 263 -9.24 -17.56 0.13
C THR A 263 -10.22 -17.81 1.28
N PHE A 264 -10.40 -16.79 2.15
CA PHE A 264 -11.48 -16.79 3.15
C PHE A 264 -12.84 -17.10 2.52
N ASN A 265 -13.16 -16.50 1.35
CA ASN A 265 -14.43 -16.72 0.66
C ASN A 265 -14.63 -18.19 0.23
N GLU A 266 -13.56 -18.84 -0.26
CA GLU A 266 -13.60 -20.26 -0.64
C GLU A 266 -13.79 -21.15 0.57
N VAL A 267 -13.11 -20.87 1.69
CA VAL A 267 -13.28 -21.59 2.95
C VAL A 267 -14.69 -21.40 3.49
N TYR A 268 -15.22 -20.17 3.49
CA TYR A 268 -16.58 -19.89 3.90
C TYR A 268 -17.60 -20.69 3.07
N GLN A 269 -17.48 -20.61 1.75
CA GLN A 269 -18.37 -21.34 0.84
C GLN A 269 -18.29 -22.86 1.04
N ALA A 270 -17.11 -23.41 1.24
CA ALA A 270 -16.93 -24.84 1.50
C ALA A 270 -17.58 -25.28 2.82
N ARG A 271 -17.61 -24.43 3.85
CA ARG A 271 -18.17 -24.76 5.17
C ARG A 271 -19.67 -24.50 5.29
N HIS A 272 -20.18 -23.46 4.62
CA HIS A 272 -21.59 -23.05 4.75
C HIS A 272 -22.44 -23.42 3.53
N GLY A 273 -21.83 -23.87 2.42
CA GLY A 273 -22.53 -24.25 1.19
C GLY A 273 -22.98 -23.07 0.30
N GLU A 274 -22.73 -21.84 0.73
CA GLU A 274 -23.07 -20.60 0.02
C GLU A 274 -21.98 -19.55 0.16
N ALA A 275 -21.95 -18.56 -0.74
CA ALA A 275 -21.01 -17.44 -0.65
C ALA A 275 -21.36 -16.55 0.56
N PRO A 276 -20.35 -15.93 1.22
CA PRO A 276 -20.61 -15.03 2.32
C PRO A 276 -21.40 -13.79 1.85
N SER A 277 -22.29 -13.28 2.70
CA SER A 277 -23.17 -12.14 2.39
C SER A 277 -23.62 -11.43 3.67
N GLY A 278 -24.38 -10.34 3.50
CA GLY A 278 -24.93 -9.58 4.62
C GLY A 278 -23.99 -8.51 5.20
N PRO A 279 -24.45 -7.77 6.23
CA PRO A 279 -23.73 -6.58 6.74
C PRO A 279 -22.30 -6.85 7.23
N ALA A 280 -22.07 -8.00 7.86
CA ALA A 280 -20.72 -8.41 8.30
C ALA A 280 -19.77 -8.60 7.11
N TYR A 281 -20.26 -9.23 6.04
CA TYR A 281 -19.43 -9.45 4.84
C TYR A 281 -19.21 -8.15 4.07
N GLU A 282 -20.19 -7.25 4.02
CA GLU A 282 -19.98 -5.93 3.42
C GLU A 282 -18.95 -5.10 4.19
N ALA A 283 -18.97 -5.16 5.52
CA ALA A 283 -17.94 -4.56 6.35
C ALA A 283 -16.56 -5.20 6.08
N PHE A 284 -16.47 -6.54 6.06
CA PHE A 284 -15.25 -7.24 5.68
C PHE A 284 -14.71 -6.75 4.33
N ARG A 285 -15.54 -6.74 3.29
CA ARG A 285 -15.15 -6.29 1.94
C ARG A 285 -14.64 -4.85 1.94
N LYS A 286 -15.32 -3.94 2.64
CA LYS A 286 -14.96 -2.52 2.70
C LYS A 286 -13.59 -2.33 3.33
N PHE A 287 -13.34 -2.94 4.49
CA PHE A 287 -12.04 -2.83 5.17
C PHE A 287 -10.94 -3.61 4.44
N PHE A 288 -11.26 -4.74 3.82
CA PHE A 288 -10.32 -5.44 2.97
C PHE A 288 -9.91 -4.58 1.75
N ALA A 289 -10.87 -4.04 1.01
CA ALA A 289 -10.60 -3.21 -0.15
C ALA A 289 -9.79 -1.95 0.21
N SER A 290 -10.19 -1.22 1.26
CA SER A 290 -9.51 -0.01 1.68
C SER A 290 -8.10 -0.27 2.23
N GLY A 291 -7.90 -1.38 2.93
CA GLY A 291 -6.67 -1.62 3.69
C GLY A 291 -5.65 -2.53 3.02
N PHE A 292 -6.01 -3.28 1.98
CA PHE A 292 -5.09 -4.23 1.33
C PHE A 292 -4.68 -3.80 -0.08
N ALA A 293 -5.53 -3.12 -0.84
CA ALA A 293 -5.16 -2.58 -2.16
C ALA A 293 -4.12 -1.45 -2.06
N LEU A 294 -4.19 -0.62 -1.00
CA LEU A 294 -3.22 0.42 -0.67
C LEU A 294 -2.65 0.19 0.73
N GLN A 295 -2.22 -1.03 0.99
CA GLN A 295 -1.91 -1.46 2.35
C GLN A 295 -0.71 -0.75 2.95
N LYS A 296 0.33 -0.50 2.17
CA LYS A 296 1.53 0.21 2.63
C LYS A 296 1.79 1.41 1.74
N LEU A 297 1.99 2.56 2.37
CA LEU A 297 2.22 3.82 1.66
C LEU A 297 3.44 4.53 2.22
N ILE A 298 4.19 5.20 1.34
CA ILE A 298 5.10 6.28 1.71
C ILE A 298 4.35 7.58 1.54
N MET A 299 4.26 8.35 2.62
CA MET A 299 3.59 9.64 2.67
C MET A 299 4.60 10.72 3.09
N VAL A 300 4.43 11.92 2.54
CA VAL A 300 5.14 13.13 2.98
C VAL A 300 4.11 14.18 3.42
N PRO A 301 4.47 15.21 4.21
CA PRO A 301 3.57 16.32 4.48
C PRO A 301 3.05 16.96 3.18
N ARG A 302 1.79 17.40 3.17
CA ARG A 302 1.11 17.94 1.99
C ARG A 302 1.85 19.13 1.34
N ASP A 303 2.41 20.01 2.19
CA ASP A 303 3.11 21.21 1.73
C ASP A 303 4.57 20.95 1.32
N THR A 304 4.99 19.68 1.17
CA THR A 304 6.31 19.32 0.63
C THR A 304 6.41 19.87 -0.81
N PRO A 305 7.51 20.58 -1.16
CA PRO A 305 7.69 21.12 -2.50
C PRO A 305 7.45 20.08 -3.59
N GLN A 306 6.68 20.46 -4.62
CA GLN A 306 6.24 19.52 -5.66
C GLN A 306 7.44 18.92 -6.40
N GLU A 307 8.52 19.67 -6.60
CA GLU A 307 9.75 19.17 -7.22
C GLU A 307 10.40 18.03 -6.43
N LEU A 308 10.30 18.03 -5.10
CA LEU A 308 10.77 16.91 -4.26
C LEU A 308 9.84 15.70 -4.35
N VAL A 309 8.52 15.95 -4.33
CA VAL A 309 7.52 14.88 -4.53
C VAL A 309 7.74 14.19 -5.88
N ASP A 310 7.97 14.98 -6.94
CA ASP A 310 8.21 14.46 -8.28
C ASP A 310 9.53 13.68 -8.35
N ALA A 311 10.60 14.19 -7.75
CA ALA A 311 11.88 13.49 -7.70
C ALA A 311 11.78 12.12 -6.99
N TYR A 312 11.03 12.02 -5.88
CA TYR A 312 10.80 10.76 -5.18
C TYR A 312 9.94 9.78 -5.99
N ARG A 313 8.92 10.29 -6.67
CA ARG A 313 8.05 9.48 -7.53
C ARG A 313 8.77 9.01 -8.79
N ASP A 314 9.62 9.83 -9.39
CA ASP A 314 10.39 9.48 -10.58
C ASP A 314 11.45 8.43 -10.25
N ALA A 315 12.17 8.59 -9.16
CA ALA A 315 13.07 7.55 -8.63
C ALA A 315 12.33 6.22 -8.43
N ALA A 316 11.14 6.27 -7.82
CA ALA A 316 10.32 5.07 -7.63
C ALA A 316 9.90 4.42 -8.96
N ARG A 317 9.48 5.21 -9.96
CA ARG A 317 9.13 4.70 -11.30
C ARG A 317 10.32 4.04 -11.98
N GLU A 318 11.50 4.62 -11.82
CA GLU A 318 12.72 4.13 -12.47
C GLU A 318 13.10 2.75 -11.93
N PHE A 319 13.28 2.57 -10.62
CA PHE A 319 13.69 1.25 -10.11
C PHE A 319 12.59 0.19 -10.23
N VAL A 320 11.31 0.53 -10.05
CA VAL A 320 10.19 -0.42 -10.19
C VAL A 320 10.11 -1.01 -11.61
N ALA A 321 10.59 -0.29 -12.62
CA ALA A 321 10.63 -0.77 -14.00
C ALA A 321 11.75 -1.79 -14.25
N THR A 322 12.78 -1.86 -13.40
CA THR A 322 13.94 -2.76 -13.59
C THR A 322 13.58 -4.22 -13.31
N ASP A 323 14.24 -5.13 -14.02
CA ASP A 323 14.04 -6.58 -13.82
C ASP A 323 14.65 -7.03 -12.47
N GLU A 324 15.71 -6.38 -12.01
CA GLU A 324 16.34 -6.65 -10.73
C GLU A 324 15.37 -6.37 -9.56
N PHE A 325 14.74 -5.19 -9.54
CA PHE A 325 13.73 -4.87 -8.54
C PHE A 325 12.57 -5.87 -8.57
N LYS A 326 12.04 -6.22 -9.76
CA LYS A 326 10.92 -7.16 -9.89
C LYS A 326 11.23 -8.52 -9.28
N GLN A 327 12.45 -9.04 -9.52
CA GLN A 327 12.89 -10.33 -8.96
C GLN A 327 13.00 -10.26 -7.43
N ASP A 328 13.64 -9.21 -6.91
CA ASP A 328 13.79 -9.02 -5.46
C ASP A 328 12.44 -8.78 -4.77
N ALA A 329 11.57 -7.99 -5.39
CA ALA A 329 10.24 -7.70 -4.86
C ALA A 329 9.36 -8.97 -4.82
N GLU A 330 9.36 -9.78 -5.87
CA GLU A 330 8.62 -11.04 -5.91
C GLU A 330 9.07 -11.98 -4.78
N ALA A 331 10.37 -12.09 -4.54
CA ALA A 331 10.92 -12.96 -3.51
C ALA A 331 10.63 -12.49 -2.07
N GLN A 332 10.61 -11.17 -1.83
CA GLN A 332 10.53 -10.61 -0.47
C GLN A 332 9.17 -10.03 -0.10
N LEU A 333 8.45 -9.50 -1.07
CA LEU A 333 7.16 -8.83 -0.86
C LEU A 333 5.99 -9.63 -1.43
N GLY A 334 6.25 -10.47 -2.42
CA GLY A 334 5.27 -11.13 -3.26
C GLY A 334 5.10 -10.42 -4.61
N PRO A 335 4.35 -11.00 -5.56
CA PRO A 335 4.19 -10.52 -6.92
C PRO A 335 3.24 -9.31 -7.04
N TYR A 336 3.46 -8.30 -6.19
CA TYR A 336 2.61 -7.12 -6.14
C TYR A 336 3.31 -5.93 -6.81
N THR A 337 2.61 -5.29 -7.76
CA THR A 337 3.13 -4.11 -8.44
C THR A 337 2.90 -2.85 -7.60
N PRO A 338 3.94 -2.08 -7.28
CA PRO A 338 3.76 -0.79 -6.63
C PRO A 338 2.97 0.20 -7.49
N VAL A 339 2.15 1.02 -6.84
CA VAL A 339 1.41 2.13 -7.44
C VAL A 339 2.12 3.44 -7.10
N ILE A 340 2.27 4.38 -8.04
CA ILE A 340 3.06 5.60 -7.85
C ILE A 340 2.28 6.81 -8.35
N GLY A 341 2.30 7.89 -7.56
CA GLY A 341 1.77 9.19 -7.95
C GLY A 341 0.30 9.42 -7.60
N ASP A 342 -0.34 10.37 -8.30
CA ASP A 342 -1.66 10.92 -7.93
C ASP A 342 -2.82 9.94 -8.03
N VAL A 343 -2.64 8.81 -8.72
CA VAL A 343 -3.63 7.73 -8.71
C VAL A 343 -3.87 7.18 -7.30
N ILE A 344 -2.83 7.18 -6.44
CA ILE A 344 -2.95 6.75 -5.05
C ILE A 344 -3.88 7.68 -4.28
N GLN A 345 -3.76 9.01 -4.48
CA GLN A 345 -4.59 9.99 -3.77
C GLN A 345 -6.07 9.77 -4.06
N ARG A 346 -6.45 9.57 -5.33
CA ARG A 346 -7.84 9.30 -5.71
C ARG A 346 -8.37 7.99 -5.09
N HIS A 347 -7.57 6.94 -5.10
CA HIS A 347 -7.96 5.66 -4.48
C HIS A 347 -8.05 5.77 -2.95
N LEU A 348 -7.21 6.60 -2.31
CA LEU A 348 -7.31 6.84 -0.87
C LEU A 348 -8.60 7.58 -0.50
N GLU A 349 -8.96 8.62 -1.24
CA GLU A 349 -10.20 9.37 -1.01
C GLU A 349 -11.43 8.44 -1.07
N ASP A 350 -11.50 7.58 -2.09
CA ASP A 350 -12.56 6.57 -2.21
C ASP A 350 -12.50 5.52 -1.09
N ALA A 351 -11.29 5.04 -0.77
CA ALA A 351 -11.07 4.00 0.23
C ALA A 351 -11.37 4.48 1.65
N MET A 352 -11.04 5.74 1.97
CA MET A 352 -11.25 6.33 3.29
C MET A 352 -12.72 6.64 3.59
N SER A 353 -13.61 6.63 2.59
CA SER A 353 -15.04 6.84 2.82
C SER A 353 -15.72 5.57 3.35
N ILE A 354 -16.49 5.68 4.41
CA ILE A 354 -17.31 4.60 4.99
C ILE A 354 -18.75 5.10 5.17
N ASP A 355 -19.72 4.29 4.73
CA ASP A 355 -21.11 4.61 4.92
C ASP A 355 -21.57 4.41 6.39
N GLU A 356 -22.61 5.16 6.78
CA GLU A 356 -23.11 5.18 8.17
C GLU A 356 -23.56 3.80 8.64
N ALA A 357 -24.24 3.03 7.79
CA ALA A 357 -24.74 1.71 8.17
C ALA A 357 -23.60 0.73 8.49
N THR A 358 -22.53 0.75 7.69
CA THR A 358 -21.32 -0.05 7.95
C THR A 358 -20.61 0.41 9.23
N ARG A 359 -20.56 1.72 9.48
CA ARG A 359 -19.98 2.29 10.71
C ARG A 359 -20.76 1.87 11.95
N GLU A 360 -22.08 2.03 11.95
CA GLU A 360 -22.96 1.64 13.05
C GLU A 360 -22.89 0.12 13.34
N TRP A 361 -22.92 -0.70 12.30
CA TRP A 361 -22.78 -2.14 12.44
C TRP A 361 -21.44 -2.47 13.12
N LEU A 362 -20.35 -1.89 12.62
CA LEU A 362 -19.01 -2.17 13.13
C LEU A 362 -18.83 -1.70 14.57
N ALA A 363 -19.32 -0.51 14.92
CA ALA A 363 -19.27 0.01 16.28
C ALA A 363 -19.94 -0.94 17.29
N LYS A 364 -21.13 -1.42 16.93
CA LYS A 364 -21.88 -2.42 17.71
C LYS A 364 -21.12 -3.74 17.81
N TRP A 365 -20.64 -4.26 16.70
CA TRP A 365 -19.90 -5.53 16.65
C TRP A 365 -18.59 -5.46 17.49
N LEU A 366 -17.83 -4.37 17.39
CA LEU A 366 -16.62 -4.15 18.17
C LEU A 366 -16.90 -4.09 19.68
N GLU A 367 -18.00 -3.43 20.10
CA GLU A 367 -18.41 -3.37 21.51
C GLU A 367 -18.82 -4.77 22.01
N GLU A 368 -19.65 -5.49 21.26
CA GLU A 368 -20.18 -6.79 21.65
C GLU A 368 -19.13 -7.90 21.66
N LYS A 369 -18.26 -7.95 20.65
CA LYS A 369 -17.29 -9.06 20.48
C LYS A 369 -15.94 -8.80 21.14
N HIS A 370 -15.49 -7.55 21.15
CA HIS A 370 -14.12 -7.19 21.56
C HIS A 370 -14.06 -6.19 22.70
N ASN A 371 -15.23 -5.79 23.28
CA ASN A 371 -15.35 -4.76 24.32
C ASN A 371 -14.57 -3.47 23.92
N ALA A 372 -14.60 -3.12 22.64
CA ALA A 372 -13.90 -1.98 22.06
C ALA A 372 -14.92 -0.94 21.60
N ARG A 373 -14.67 0.34 21.94
CA ARG A 373 -15.51 1.48 21.54
C ARG A 373 -14.72 2.38 20.59
N ILE A 374 -15.33 2.75 19.49
CA ILE A 374 -14.85 3.73 18.51
C ILE A 374 -15.63 5.02 18.61
#